data_f8677e1ce1d8f825515b085cf55c7143
#
_entry.id   f8677e1ce1d8f825515b085cf55c7143
#
_cell.length_a   1.000
_cell.length_b   1.000
_cell.length_c   1.000
_cell.angle_alpha   90.00
_cell.angle_beta   90.00
_cell.angle_gamma   90.00
#
_symmetry.space_group_name_H-M   'P 1'
#
loop_
_entity.id
_entity.type
_entity.pdbx_description
1 polymer ?
#
loop_
_entity_poly.entity_id
_entity_poly.type
_entity_poly.pdbx_seq_one_letter_code
_entity_poly.pdbx_strand_id
1 'polypeptide(L)'
;MNTRRKFLIGLAALYANLAREQPAKPRAKPVRVGILSSVGSAGPQMGVKPFVATMGELGWVEGRNIIYDRVYAEGDEKRLPALAAELVARRPDLIYVVTTPETLAALAATRTIPIVFSSMNDPVEFGIVKSLARPGGNVTGVVILGPETGSKRMQLLKEAVPKIGRVSVLMKPGSASQTRELKLTEQAAGAGVKVIPAMANAPEELDAAFAFLAKNRVQALVLAQVGFFTQERKRILGFAAKQRIPVAAQRPPTGR
;
A
#
# COMPACT_ATOMS: atom_id res chain seq x y z
N MET A 1 27.92 30.28 37.33
CA MET A 1 27.42 29.67 36.08
C MET A 1 26.88 28.29 36.38
N ASN A 2 25.57 28.10 36.31
CA ASN A 2 24.77 27.07 37.01
C ASN A 2 25.00 25.64 36.45
N THR A 3 25.31 24.69 37.29
CA THR A 3 25.58 23.25 37.01
C THR A 3 24.47 22.60 36.15
N ARG A 4 23.21 23.01 36.31
CA ARG A 4 22.07 22.57 35.51
C ARG A 4 22.18 22.97 34.02
N ARG A 5 22.78 24.12 33.73
CA ARG A 5 22.97 24.59 32.33
C ARG A 5 24.03 23.80 31.59
N LYS A 6 25.08 23.34 32.30
CA LYS A 6 26.12 22.48 31.73
C LYS A 6 25.60 21.07 31.45
N PHE A 7 24.66 20.55 32.26
CA PHE A 7 24.07 19.24 32.07
C PHE A 7 23.13 19.22 30.85
N LEU A 8 22.33 20.27 30.64
CA LEU A 8 21.45 20.39 29.46
C LEU A 8 22.22 20.57 28.15
N ILE A 9 23.34 21.29 28.17
CA ILE A 9 24.23 21.43 27.00
C ILE A 9 24.91 20.10 26.68
N GLY A 10 25.31 19.32 27.69
CA GLY A 10 25.86 17.99 27.51
C GLY A 10 24.88 16.98 26.92
N LEU A 11 23.59 16.99 27.35
CA LEU A 11 22.55 16.15 26.80
C LEU A 11 22.23 16.53 25.34
N ALA A 12 22.12 17.83 25.04
CA ALA A 12 21.87 18.30 23.67
C ALA A 12 23.00 17.93 22.70
N ALA A 13 24.26 17.95 23.16
CA ALA A 13 25.41 17.51 22.36
C ALA A 13 25.42 15.98 22.14
N LEU A 14 24.94 15.19 23.12
CA LEU A 14 24.79 13.74 22.99
C LEU A 14 23.68 13.38 21.99
N TYR A 15 22.54 14.06 22.04
CA TYR A 15 21.44 13.89 21.07
C TYR A 15 21.82 14.36 19.66
N ALA A 16 22.60 15.43 19.52
CA ALA A 16 23.07 15.91 18.23
C ALA A 16 24.06 14.92 17.55
N ASN A 17 24.80 14.14 18.33
CA ASN A 17 25.69 13.08 17.81
C ASN A 17 24.94 11.78 17.46
N LEU A 18 23.80 11.50 18.10
CA LEU A 18 22.95 10.35 17.75
C LEU A 18 22.09 10.62 16.50
N ALA A 19 21.82 11.89 16.17
CA ALA A 19 21.07 12.29 14.99
C ALA A 19 21.94 12.53 13.74
N ARG A 20 23.26 12.44 13.83
CA ARG A 20 24.12 12.36 12.65
C ARG A 20 24.01 10.94 12.09
N GLU A 21 23.09 10.77 11.15
CA GLU A 21 23.19 9.68 10.17
C GLU A 21 24.61 9.70 9.62
N GLN A 22 25.41 8.73 10.02
CA GLN A 22 26.75 8.57 9.45
C GLN A 22 26.53 8.31 7.96
N PRO A 23 27.07 9.14 7.05
CA PRO A 23 27.02 8.82 5.64
C PRO A 23 27.64 7.44 5.49
N ALA A 24 26.88 6.51 4.92
CA ALA A 24 27.32 5.13 4.73
C ALA A 24 28.71 5.17 4.08
N LYS A 25 29.70 4.53 4.71
CA LYS A 25 31.06 4.44 4.14
C LYS A 25 30.93 4.00 2.68
N PRO A 26 31.66 4.65 1.74
CA PRO A 26 31.60 4.26 0.35
C PRO A 26 31.87 2.76 0.23
N ARG A 27 30.87 1.98 -0.16
CA ARG A 27 31.09 0.56 -0.46
C ARG A 27 31.97 0.48 -1.71
N ALA A 28 32.94 -0.40 -1.68
CA ALA A 28 33.85 -0.63 -2.81
C ALA A 28 33.12 -1.14 -4.09
N LYS A 29 31.89 -1.65 -3.94
CA LYS A 29 31.02 -2.10 -5.05
C LYS A 29 29.64 -1.49 -4.91
N PRO A 30 28.98 -1.12 -6.03
CA PRO A 30 27.59 -0.66 -6.03
C PRO A 30 26.68 -1.71 -5.39
N VAL A 31 25.66 -1.24 -4.65
CA VAL A 31 24.58 -2.10 -4.13
C VAL A 31 23.71 -2.51 -5.29
N ARG A 32 23.38 -3.79 -5.38
CA ARG A 32 22.54 -4.36 -6.43
C ARG A 32 21.13 -4.61 -5.89
N VAL A 33 20.13 -3.90 -6.40
CA VAL A 33 18.73 -4.04 -6.03
C VAL A 33 17.96 -4.66 -7.18
N GLY A 34 17.41 -5.85 -6.93
CA GLY A 34 16.48 -6.47 -7.84
C GLY A 34 15.08 -5.85 -7.70
N ILE A 35 14.43 -5.51 -8.79
CA ILE A 35 13.06 -5.01 -8.81
C ILE A 35 12.21 -5.97 -9.62
N LEU A 36 11.25 -6.63 -8.97
CA LEU A 36 10.26 -7.48 -9.61
C LEU A 36 8.91 -6.76 -9.62
N SER A 37 8.32 -6.59 -10.79
CA SER A 37 7.05 -5.90 -10.94
C SER A 37 6.08 -6.67 -11.83
N SER A 38 4.82 -6.77 -11.41
CA SER A 38 3.71 -7.30 -12.20
C SER A 38 3.29 -6.35 -13.32
N VAL A 39 3.52 -5.04 -13.14
CA VAL A 39 3.19 -4.01 -14.10
C VAL A 39 4.27 -3.91 -15.17
N GLY A 40 3.89 -3.54 -16.40
CA GLY A 40 4.83 -3.35 -17.50
C GLY A 40 5.76 -2.14 -17.31
N SER A 41 6.88 -2.18 -18.02
CA SER A 41 7.90 -1.12 -17.99
C SER A 41 7.37 0.25 -18.39
N ALA A 42 6.40 0.30 -19.31
CA ALA A 42 5.70 1.51 -19.77
C ALA A 42 4.51 1.91 -18.89
N GLY A 43 4.07 1.03 -17.97
CA GLY A 43 2.89 1.24 -17.13
C GLY A 43 3.10 2.20 -15.96
N PRO A 44 2.02 2.48 -15.21
CA PRO A 44 2.09 3.32 -14.02
C PRO A 44 2.82 2.59 -12.89
N GLN A 45 4.12 2.73 -12.83
CA GLN A 45 4.99 2.09 -11.82
C GLN A 45 4.84 2.80 -10.45
N MET A 46 3.61 2.78 -9.88
CA MET A 46 3.24 3.58 -8.70
C MET A 46 4.11 3.33 -7.46
N GLY A 47 4.66 2.14 -7.29
CA GLY A 47 5.56 1.82 -6.18
C GLY A 47 7.05 1.95 -6.55
N VAL A 48 7.41 1.61 -7.79
CA VAL A 48 8.82 1.54 -8.22
C VAL A 48 9.41 2.93 -8.48
N LYS A 49 8.69 3.79 -9.22
CA LYS A 49 9.17 5.16 -9.52
C LYS A 49 9.41 6.00 -8.27
N PRO A 50 8.47 6.09 -7.30
CA PRO A 50 8.72 6.80 -6.04
C PRO A 50 9.88 6.22 -5.24
N PHE A 51 10.03 4.89 -5.21
CA PHE A 51 11.15 4.24 -4.54
C PHE A 51 12.49 4.69 -5.13
N VAL A 52 12.66 4.59 -6.45
CA VAL A 52 13.90 4.99 -7.12
C VAL A 52 14.18 6.48 -6.95
N ALA A 53 13.15 7.34 -7.05
CA ALA A 53 13.29 8.78 -6.86
C ALA A 53 13.77 9.11 -5.44
N THR A 54 13.11 8.55 -4.40
CA THR A 54 13.50 8.77 -3.00
C THR A 54 14.90 8.22 -2.70
N MET A 55 15.27 7.08 -3.27
CA MET A 55 16.64 6.57 -3.15
C MET A 55 17.65 7.56 -3.74
N GLY A 56 17.32 8.20 -4.86
CA GLY A 56 18.14 9.28 -5.44
C GLY A 56 18.30 10.49 -4.52
N GLU A 57 17.22 10.95 -3.88
CA GLU A 57 17.22 12.03 -2.88
C GLU A 57 18.09 11.67 -1.66
N LEU A 58 18.15 10.38 -1.29
CA LEU A 58 18.99 9.84 -0.23
C LEU A 58 20.46 9.60 -0.65
N GLY A 59 20.84 10.00 -1.87
CA GLY A 59 22.21 9.89 -2.36
C GLY A 59 22.57 8.57 -3.05
N TRP A 60 21.57 7.69 -3.31
CA TRP A 60 21.76 6.48 -4.08
C TRP A 60 21.59 6.76 -5.57
N VAL A 61 22.69 6.93 -6.28
CA VAL A 61 22.72 7.32 -7.70
C VAL A 61 22.92 6.09 -8.56
N GLU A 62 21.95 5.80 -9.43
CA GLU A 62 22.00 4.64 -10.34
C GLU A 62 23.23 4.74 -11.27
N GLY A 63 23.92 3.62 -11.42
CA GLY A 63 25.18 3.51 -12.18
C GLY A 63 26.44 3.93 -11.40
N ARG A 64 26.29 4.59 -10.24
CA ARG A 64 27.43 5.03 -9.41
C ARG A 64 27.59 4.18 -8.14
N ASN A 65 26.59 4.12 -7.28
CA ASN A 65 26.64 3.41 -6.00
C ASN A 65 25.46 2.44 -5.80
N ILE A 66 24.49 2.44 -6.72
CA ILE A 66 23.39 1.48 -6.77
C ILE A 66 23.15 1.04 -8.23
N ILE A 67 22.75 -0.23 -8.40
CA ILE A 67 22.34 -0.81 -9.66
C ILE A 67 20.95 -1.41 -9.46
N TYR A 68 20.01 -1.11 -10.36
CA TYR A 68 18.68 -1.68 -10.36
C TYR A 68 18.52 -2.73 -11.48
N ASP A 69 18.41 -4.00 -11.09
CA ASP A 69 18.04 -5.09 -12.00
C ASP A 69 16.52 -5.17 -12.07
N ARG A 70 15.91 -4.63 -13.10
CA ARG A 70 14.46 -4.58 -13.26
C ARG A 70 13.96 -5.73 -14.12
N VAL A 71 12.92 -6.42 -13.65
CA VAL A 71 12.18 -7.43 -14.43
C VAL A 71 10.68 -7.17 -14.32
N TYR A 72 9.97 -7.28 -15.43
CA TYR A 72 8.58 -6.90 -15.57
C TYR A 72 7.74 -8.05 -16.12
N ALA A 73 6.63 -8.35 -15.46
CA ALA A 73 5.70 -9.38 -15.90
C ALA A 73 4.77 -8.90 -17.04
N GLU A 74 4.77 -7.59 -17.34
CA GLU A 74 3.97 -6.97 -18.41
C GLU A 74 2.45 -7.27 -18.27
N GLY A 75 1.95 -7.31 -17.01
CA GLY A 75 0.55 -7.60 -16.70
C GLY A 75 0.21 -9.09 -16.57
N ASP A 76 1.10 -10.00 -16.95
CA ASP A 76 0.90 -11.44 -16.81
C ASP A 76 1.58 -11.97 -15.54
N GLU A 77 0.82 -12.08 -14.44
CA GLU A 77 1.32 -12.56 -13.16
C GLU A 77 1.87 -14.00 -13.20
N LYS A 78 1.49 -14.81 -14.20
CA LYS A 78 2.01 -16.19 -14.38
C LYS A 78 3.51 -16.21 -14.69
N ARG A 79 4.06 -15.09 -15.17
CA ARG A 79 5.49 -14.93 -15.45
C ARG A 79 6.31 -14.64 -14.18
N LEU A 80 5.69 -14.20 -13.10
CA LEU A 80 6.39 -13.78 -11.87
C LEU A 80 7.33 -14.85 -11.29
N PRO A 81 6.98 -16.15 -11.22
CA PRO A 81 7.90 -17.16 -10.70
C PRO A 81 9.20 -17.29 -11.51
N ALA A 82 9.11 -17.31 -12.83
CA ALA A 82 10.28 -17.39 -13.71
C ALA A 82 11.16 -16.14 -13.60
N LEU A 83 10.54 -14.96 -13.59
CA LEU A 83 11.23 -13.67 -13.43
C LEU A 83 11.90 -13.53 -12.05
N ALA A 84 11.27 -14.03 -11.00
CA ALA A 84 11.87 -14.06 -9.66
C ALA A 84 13.12 -14.96 -9.63
N ALA A 85 13.06 -16.13 -10.23
CA ALA A 85 14.20 -17.03 -10.34
C ALA A 85 15.35 -16.42 -11.16
N GLU A 86 15.04 -15.77 -12.28
CA GLU A 86 16.00 -15.01 -13.08
C GLU A 86 16.68 -13.90 -12.26
N LEU A 87 15.88 -13.14 -11.50
CA LEU A 87 16.38 -12.06 -10.66
C LEU A 87 17.31 -12.58 -9.56
N VAL A 88 16.95 -13.68 -8.90
CA VAL A 88 17.78 -14.35 -7.88
C VAL A 88 19.10 -14.84 -8.47
N ALA A 89 19.11 -15.36 -9.70
CA ALA A 89 20.33 -15.79 -10.39
C ALA A 89 21.33 -14.64 -10.61
N ARG A 90 20.88 -13.40 -10.71
CA ARG A 90 21.72 -12.19 -10.80
C ARG A 90 22.35 -11.79 -9.46
N ARG A 91 22.02 -12.50 -8.36
CA ARG A 91 22.55 -12.30 -7.01
C ARG A 91 22.45 -10.85 -6.50
N PRO A 92 21.24 -10.27 -6.45
CA PRO A 92 21.07 -8.94 -5.87
C PRO A 92 21.33 -8.96 -4.36
N ASP A 93 21.75 -7.82 -3.81
CA ASP A 93 21.88 -7.63 -2.36
C ASP A 93 20.52 -7.53 -1.67
N LEU A 94 19.47 -7.12 -2.43
CA LEU A 94 18.11 -6.88 -1.97
C LEU A 94 17.14 -7.06 -3.15
N ILE A 95 15.95 -7.59 -2.88
CA ILE A 95 14.83 -7.60 -3.83
C ILE A 95 13.75 -6.65 -3.32
N TYR A 96 13.37 -5.69 -4.16
CA TYR A 96 12.25 -4.78 -3.92
C TYR A 96 11.05 -5.21 -4.74
N VAL A 97 9.89 -5.28 -4.08
CA VAL A 97 8.60 -5.64 -4.65
C VAL A 97 7.52 -4.69 -4.14
N VAL A 98 6.41 -4.59 -4.85
CA VAL A 98 5.33 -3.68 -4.46
C VAL A 98 4.15 -4.43 -3.85
N THR A 99 3.70 -5.50 -4.52
CA THR A 99 2.42 -6.17 -4.26
C THR A 99 2.59 -7.59 -3.70
N THR A 100 1.47 -8.19 -3.27
CA THR A 100 1.44 -9.56 -2.74
C THR A 100 1.90 -10.62 -3.74
N PRO A 101 1.44 -10.67 -5.01
CA PRO A 101 1.88 -11.67 -5.97
C PRO A 101 3.39 -11.64 -6.22
N GLU A 102 3.97 -10.46 -6.35
CA GLU A 102 5.41 -10.26 -6.52
C GLU A 102 6.19 -10.77 -5.31
N THR A 103 5.69 -10.47 -4.10
CA THR A 103 6.31 -10.91 -2.85
C THR A 103 6.30 -12.43 -2.71
N LEU A 104 5.17 -13.06 -3.02
CA LEU A 104 5.05 -14.52 -2.99
C LEU A 104 6.00 -15.20 -3.99
N ALA A 105 6.11 -14.65 -5.20
CA ALA A 105 7.04 -15.15 -6.22
C ALA A 105 8.51 -15.01 -5.78
N ALA A 106 8.90 -13.86 -5.22
CA ALA A 106 10.24 -13.63 -4.70
C ALA A 106 10.56 -14.57 -3.51
N LEU A 107 9.60 -14.77 -2.58
CA LEU A 107 9.74 -15.72 -1.46
C LEU A 107 9.89 -17.17 -1.90
N ALA A 108 9.21 -17.57 -2.95
CA ALA A 108 9.36 -18.91 -3.52
C ALA A 108 10.75 -19.11 -4.14
N ALA A 109 11.34 -18.04 -4.71
CA ALA A 109 12.63 -18.10 -5.38
C ALA A 109 13.83 -18.00 -4.43
N THR A 110 13.70 -17.35 -3.25
CA THR A 110 14.82 -17.20 -2.30
C THR A 110 14.37 -17.16 -0.85
N ARG A 111 15.19 -17.72 0.05
CA ARG A 111 15.03 -17.66 1.50
C ARG A 111 16.14 -16.88 2.19
N THR A 112 17.10 -16.38 1.44
CA THR A 112 18.32 -15.74 1.99
C THR A 112 18.48 -14.29 1.53
N ILE A 113 18.13 -13.95 0.29
CA ILE A 113 18.20 -12.56 -0.18
C ILE A 113 17.08 -11.77 0.51
N PRO A 114 17.39 -10.64 1.16
CA PRO A 114 16.37 -9.78 1.75
C PRO A 114 15.33 -9.31 0.73
N ILE A 115 14.06 -9.37 1.10
CA ILE A 115 12.93 -8.90 0.28
C ILE A 115 12.25 -7.77 1.03
N VAL A 116 12.08 -6.63 0.35
CA VAL A 116 11.36 -5.46 0.88
C VAL A 116 10.15 -5.19 0.03
N PHE A 117 8.95 -5.22 0.64
CA PHE A 117 7.70 -4.84 -0.02
C PHE A 117 7.23 -3.46 0.44
N SER A 118 6.56 -2.71 -0.44
CA SER A 118 6.12 -1.34 -0.12
C SER A 118 4.62 -1.13 -0.04
N SER A 119 3.81 -2.10 -0.45
CA SER A 119 2.36 -1.91 -0.54
C SER A 119 1.63 -3.25 -0.47
N MET A 120 1.56 -3.83 0.71
CA MET A 120 0.88 -5.10 0.93
C MET A 120 -0.22 -4.95 1.96
N ASN A 121 -1.36 -5.59 1.69
CA ASN A 121 -2.39 -5.79 2.69
C ASN A 121 -2.06 -7.08 3.46
N ASP A 122 -2.22 -7.06 4.77
CA ASP A 122 -2.14 -8.18 5.69
C ASP A 122 -1.14 -9.32 5.35
N PRO A 123 0.18 -9.08 5.46
CA PRO A 123 1.18 -10.10 5.14
C PRO A 123 1.15 -11.29 6.11
N VAL A 124 0.47 -11.18 7.25
CA VAL A 124 0.29 -12.27 8.22
C VAL A 124 -0.77 -13.24 7.70
N GLU A 125 -1.89 -12.74 7.18
CA GLU A 125 -2.95 -13.57 6.58
C GLU A 125 -2.43 -14.39 5.39
N PHE A 126 -1.55 -13.79 4.58
CA PHE A 126 -0.89 -14.49 3.46
C PHE A 126 0.28 -15.40 3.89
N GLY A 127 0.55 -15.53 5.19
CA GLY A 127 1.65 -16.36 5.71
C GLY A 127 3.05 -15.89 5.28
N ILE A 128 3.17 -14.64 4.83
CA ILE A 128 4.43 -14.04 4.36
C ILE A 128 5.33 -13.69 5.55
N VAL A 129 4.72 -13.19 6.64
CA VAL A 129 5.42 -12.88 7.89
C VAL A 129 4.66 -13.50 9.07
N LYS A 130 5.39 -13.83 10.14
CA LYS A 130 4.79 -14.39 11.37
C LYS A 130 3.95 -13.36 12.12
N SER A 131 4.43 -12.14 12.19
CA SER A 131 3.72 -10.99 12.76
C SER A 131 4.31 -9.70 12.20
N LEU A 132 3.57 -8.58 12.30
CA LEU A 132 4.07 -7.27 11.85
C LEU A 132 5.27 -6.79 12.67
N ALA A 133 5.29 -7.09 13.98
CA ALA A 133 6.39 -6.69 14.87
C ALA A 133 7.63 -7.59 14.72
N ARG A 134 7.45 -8.85 14.33
CA ARG A 134 8.54 -9.84 14.17
C ARG A 134 8.27 -10.67 12.91
N PRO A 135 8.69 -10.20 11.73
CA PRO A 135 8.48 -10.89 10.45
C PRO A 135 9.00 -12.31 10.43
N GLY A 136 10.16 -12.58 11.03
CA GLY A 136 10.69 -13.93 11.28
C GLY A 136 11.31 -14.63 10.08
N GLY A 137 11.60 -13.91 9.00
CA GLY A 137 12.20 -14.44 7.76
C GLY A 137 13.04 -13.36 7.05
N ASN A 138 13.29 -13.59 5.76
CA ASN A 138 14.02 -12.64 4.90
C ASN A 138 13.13 -11.56 4.27
N VAL A 139 11.90 -11.39 4.76
CA VAL A 139 10.93 -10.42 4.23
C VAL A 139 10.60 -9.37 5.26
N THR A 140 10.58 -8.11 4.83
CA THR A 140 10.10 -6.96 5.61
C THR A 140 9.45 -5.94 4.67
N GLY A 141 8.79 -4.93 5.21
CA GLY A 141 8.22 -3.87 4.38
C GLY A 141 7.16 -3.03 5.05
N VAL A 142 6.43 -2.28 4.23
CA VAL A 142 5.37 -1.37 4.65
C VAL A 142 4.01 -1.98 4.33
N VAL A 143 3.18 -2.11 5.35
CA VAL A 143 1.82 -2.64 5.24
C VAL A 143 0.84 -1.47 5.02
N ILE A 144 -0.08 -1.67 4.10
CA ILE A 144 -1.24 -0.81 3.99
C ILE A 144 -2.30 -1.36 4.94
N LEU A 145 -2.62 -0.60 5.98
CA LEU A 145 -3.73 -0.92 6.89
C LEU A 145 -5.05 -0.69 6.12
N GLY A 146 -5.51 -1.73 5.42
CA GLY A 146 -6.70 -1.66 4.56
C GLY A 146 -8.00 -1.97 5.31
N PRO A 147 -8.22 -3.21 5.75
CA PRO A 147 -9.52 -3.65 6.28
C PRO A 147 -9.95 -2.89 7.53
N GLU A 148 -9.03 -2.60 8.45
CA GLU A 148 -9.30 -1.89 9.71
C GLU A 148 -9.73 -0.43 9.47
N THR A 149 -9.29 0.17 8.37
CA THR A 149 -9.69 1.54 8.01
C THR A 149 -11.15 1.63 7.56
N GLY A 150 -11.76 0.53 7.09
CA GLY A 150 -13.18 0.45 6.76
C GLY A 150 -14.07 0.74 7.98
N SER A 151 -13.75 0.15 9.12
CA SER A 151 -14.45 0.40 10.40
C SER A 151 -14.37 1.87 10.79
N LYS A 152 -13.18 2.48 10.71
CA LYS A 152 -12.99 3.89 11.04
C LYS A 152 -13.72 4.83 10.07
N ARG A 153 -13.71 4.52 8.78
CA ARG A 153 -14.49 5.26 7.77
C ARG A 153 -15.98 5.20 8.07
N MET A 154 -16.49 4.02 8.47
CA MET A 154 -17.89 3.86 8.85
C MET A 154 -18.25 4.67 10.10
N GLN A 155 -17.39 4.68 11.12
CA GLN A 155 -17.59 5.51 12.30
C GLN A 155 -17.68 7.01 11.94
N LEU A 156 -16.72 7.50 11.15
CA LEU A 156 -16.72 8.90 10.69
C LEU A 156 -17.95 9.24 9.86
N LEU A 157 -18.45 8.33 9.03
CA LEU A 157 -19.71 8.54 8.32
C LEU A 157 -20.91 8.65 9.25
N LYS A 158 -20.98 7.83 10.30
CA LYS A 158 -22.05 7.93 11.32
C LYS A 158 -22.00 9.24 12.09
N GLU A 159 -20.81 9.72 12.41
CA GLU A 159 -20.61 11.02 13.06
C GLU A 159 -21.05 12.19 12.15
N ALA A 160 -20.68 12.11 10.86
CA ALA A 160 -21.03 13.15 9.88
C ALA A 160 -22.50 13.11 9.44
N VAL A 161 -23.13 11.95 9.46
CA VAL A 161 -24.52 11.72 9.02
C VAL A 161 -25.25 10.84 10.05
N PRO A 162 -25.69 11.40 11.20
CA PRO A 162 -26.23 10.61 12.31
C PRO A 162 -27.48 9.77 11.97
N LYS A 163 -28.25 10.15 10.93
CA LYS A 163 -29.48 9.45 10.50
C LYS A 163 -29.25 8.50 9.32
N ILE A 164 -28.01 8.08 9.10
CA ILE A 164 -27.67 7.17 8.00
C ILE A 164 -28.27 5.78 8.26
N GLY A 165 -29.03 5.26 7.31
CA GLY A 165 -29.66 3.94 7.40
C GLY A 165 -29.17 2.95 6.33
N ARG A 166 -28.55 3.46 5.23
CA ARG A 166 -28.04 2.63 4.14
C ARG A 166 -26.70 3.14 3.64
N VAL A 167 -25.68 2.31 3.75
CA VAL A 167 -24.31 2.60 3.31
C VAL A 167 -23.92 1.55 2.27
N SER A 168 -23.21 1.94 1.24
CA SER A 168 -22.58 0.99 0.34
C SER A 168 -21.06 0.97 0.52
N VAL A 169 -20.47 -0.21 0.36
CA VAL A 169 -19.03 -0.37 0.17
C VAL A 169 -18.80 -0.66 -1.31
N LEU A 170 -18.15 0.25 -2.03
CA LEU A 170 -17.72 -0.01 -3.40
C LEU A 170 -16.40 -0.77 -3.36
N MET A 171 -16.38 -1.98 -3.87
CA MET A 171 -15.29 -2.93 -3.72
C MET A 171 -15.06 -3.77 -4.98
N LYS A 172 -13.88 -4.41 -5.08
CA LYS A 172 -13.57 -5.37 -6.14
C LYS A 172 -14.03 -6.77 -5.71
N PRO A 173 -14.70 -7.55 -6.57
CA PRO A 173 -15.07 -8.94 -6.25
C PRO A 173 -13.84 -9.84 -6.10
N GLY A 174 -13.98 -10.90 -5.30
CA GLY A 174 -12.96 -11.96 -5.15
C GLY A 174 -11.74 -11.63 -4.30
N SER A 175 -11.69 -10.47 -3.65
CA SER A 175 -10.58 -10.09 -2.76
C SER A 175 -10.90 -10.45 -1.30
N ALA A 176 -10.10 -11.33 -0.69
CA ALA A 176 -10.24 -11.71 0.73
C ALA A 176 -10.10 -10.49 1.65
N SER A 177 -9.13 -9.62 1.39
CA SER A 177 -8.91 -8.37 2.12
C SER A 177 -10.15 -7.46 2.10
N GLN A 178 -10.81 -7.32 0.95
CA GLN A 178 -12.00 -6.48 0.83
C GLN A 178 -13.25 -7.15 1.42
N THR A 179 -13.35 -8.46 1.36
CA THR A 179 -14.39 -9.22 2.08
C THR A 179 -14.26 -8.99 3.58
N ARG A 180 -13.05 -9.00 4.11
CA ARG A 180 -12.76 -8.64 5.51
C ARG A 180 -13.11 -7.17 5.80
N GLU A 181 -12.73 -6.24 4.93
CA GLU A 181 -13.09 -4.81 5.07
C GLU A 181 -14.61 -4.62 5.12
N LEU A 182 -15.36 -5.31 4.25
CA LEU A 182 -16.83 -5.31 4.26
C LEU A 182 -17.36 -5.78 5.63
N LYS A 183 -16.92 -6.94 6.11
CA LYS A 183 -17.33 -7.51 7.41
C LYS A 183 -17.05 -6.55 8.57
N LEU A 184 -15.86 -5.94 8.61
CA LEU A 184 -15.49 -4.98 9.64
C LEU A 184 -16.32 -3.68 9.53
N THR A 185 -16.67 -3.26 8.30
CA THR A 185 -17.57 -2.13 8.06
C THR A 185 -18.99 -2.43 8.54
N GLU A 186 -19.50 -3.64 8.30
CA GLU A 186 -20.81 -4.11 8.80
C GLU A 186 -20.86 -4.11 10.32
N GLN A 187 -19.82 -4.63 10.98
CA GLN A 187 -19.70 -4.61 12.43
C GLN A 187 -19.70 -3.19 13.00
N ALA A 188 -18.95 -2.26 12.38
CA ALA A 188 -18.91 -0.87 12.80
C ALA A 188 -20.20 -0.10 12.50
N ALA A 189 -20.94 -0.50 11.48
CA ALA A 189 -22.25 0.05 11.14
C ALA A 189 -23.27 -0.21 12.25
N GLY A 190 -23.30 -1.43 12.80
CA GLY A 190 -24.23 -1.87 13.81
C GLY A 190 -25.63 -2.12 13.27
N ALA A 191 -26.56 -2.56 14.13
CA ALA A 191 -27.88 -3.06 13.75
C ALA A 191 -28.80 -2.05 13.03
N GLY A 192 -28.53 -0.74 13.17
CA GLY A 192 -29.38 0.32 12.58
C GLY A 192 -29.00 0.73 11.16
N VAL A 193 -27.92 0.21 10.61
CA VAL A 193 -27.41 0.62 9.29
C VAL A 193 -27.24 -0.61 8.40
N LYS A 194 -27.94 -0.61 7.26
CA LYS A 194 -27.78 -1.64 6.23
C LYS A 194 -26.55 -1.35 5.38
N VAL A 195 -25.58 -2.24 5.40
CA VAL A 195 -24.42 -2.19 4.52
C VAL A 195 -24.71 -3.01 3.26
N ILE A 196 -24.48 -2.43 2.08
CA ILE A 196 -24.81 -3.01 0.78
C ILE A 196 -23.54 -2.99 -0.07
N PRO A 197 -22.90 -4.14 -0.35
CA PRO A 197 -21.73 -4.16 -1.21
C PRO A 197 -22.11 -3.82 -2.66
N ALA A 198 -21.37 -2.91 -3.29
CA ALA A 198 -21.41 -2.64 -4.72
C ALA A 198 -20.09 -3.10 -5.33
N MET A 199 -20.16 -3.84 -6.43
CA MET A 199 -18.99 -4.46 -7.04
C MET A 199 -18.60 -3.75 -8.33
N ALA A 200 -17.30 -3.53 -8.53
CA ALA A 200 -16.73 -3.15 -9.81
C ALA A 200 -15.32 -3.72 -9.91
N ASN A 201 -15.04 -4.46 -10.97
CA ASN A 201 -13.75 -5.11 -11.20
C ASN A 201 -12.85 -4.27 -12.10
N ALA A 202 -13.45 -3.43 -12.94
CA ALA A 202 -12.77 -2.58 -13.92
C ALA A 202 -13.51 -1.24 -14.08
N PRO A 203 -12.87 -0.22 -14.68
CA PRO A 203 -13.48 1.10 -14.90
C PRO A 203 -14.81 1.06 -15.67
N GLU A 204 -14.97 0.11 -16.59
CA GLU A 204 -16.16 -0.07 -17.44
C GLU A 204 -17.38 -0.49 -16.62
N GLU A 205 -17.18 -1.18 -15.50
CA GLU A 205 -18.25 -1.66 -14.62
C GLU A 205 -18.77 -0.59 -13.66
N LEU A 206 -18.11 0.58 -13.57
CA LEU A 206 -18.50 1.64 -12.64
C LEU A 206 -19.90 2.19 -12.92
N ASP A 207 -20.34 2.28 -14.17
CA ASP A 207 -21.68 2.79 -14.48
C ASP A 207 -22.76 1.84 -13.99
N ALA A 208 -22.55 0.54 -14.10
CA ALA A 208 -23.45 -0.48 -13.53
C ALA A 208 -23.47 -0.39 -11.99
N ALA A 209 -22.31 -0.20 -11.37
CA ALA A 209 -22.21 0.00 -9.93
C ALA A 209 -22.93 1.29 -9.50
N PHE A 210 -22.82 2.38 -10.22
CA PHE A 210 -23.53 3.64 -9.95
C PHE A 210 -25.05 3.49 -10.07
N ALA A 211 -25.53 2.79 -11.10
CA ALA A 211 -26.94 2.48 -11.25
C ALA A 211 -27.47 1.63 -10.07
N PHE A 212 -26.67 0.66 -9.63
CA PHE A 212 -26.98 -0.16 -8.45
C PHE A 212 -27.07 0.69 -7.17
N LEU A 213 -26.11 1.60 -6.94
CA LEU A 213 -26.12 2.52 -5.79
C LEU A 213 -27.37 3.40 -5.77
N ALA A 214 -27.74 3.98 -6.92
CA ALA A 214 -28.94 4.82 -7.07
C ALA A 214 -30.23 4.02 -6.82
N LYS A 215 -30.37 2.83 -7.43
CA LYS A 215 -31.53 1.93 -7.25
C LYS A 215 -31.73 1.55 -5.78
N ASN A 216 -30.65 1.31 -5.05
CA ASN A 216 -30.69 0.93 -3.62
C ASN A 216 -30.85 2.15 -2.68
N ARG A 217 -30.94 3.37 -3.22
CA ARG A 217 -31.08 4.63 -2.45
C ARG A 217 -30.01 4.71 -1.34
N VAL A 218 -28.77 4.48 -1.71
CA VAL A 218 -27.61 4.52 -0.80
C VAL A 218 -27.44 5.95 -0.31
N GLN A 219 -27.21 6.12 1.00
CA GLN A 219 -27.11 7.43 1.66
C GLN A 219 -25.64 7.85 1.93
N ALA A 220 -24.71 6.89 1.87
CA ALA A 220 -23.28 7.15 1.90
C ALA A 220 -22.49 6.02 1.25
N LEU A 221 -21.27 6.33 0.83
CA LEU A 221 -20.38 5.42 0.15
C LEU A 221 -19.06 5.29 0.92
N VAL A 222 -18.68 4.07 1.24
CA VAL A 222 -17.32 3.71 1.64
C VAL A 222 -16.59 3.20 0.39
N LEU A 223 -15.45 3.78 0.09
CA LEU A 223 -14.64 3.37 -1.05
C LEU A 223 -13.53 2.45 -0.57
N ALA A 224 -13.58 1.17 -0.93
CA ALA A 224 -12.53 0.22 -0.63
C ALA A 224 -11.22 0.61 -1.33
N GLN A 225 -10.10 0.19 -0.75
CA GLN A 225 -8.79 0.53 -1.28
C GLN A 225 -8.44 -0.35 -2.48
N VAL A 226 -8.71 0.15 -3.68
CA VAL A 226 -8.41 -0.49 -4.96
C VAL A 226 -7.71 0.50 -5.86
N GLY A 227 -6.64 0.06 -6.53
CA GLY A 227 -5.81 0.93 -7.35
C GLY A 227 -6.60 1.70 -8.43
N PHE A 228 -7.49 1.03 -9.16
CA PHE A 228 -8.26 1.69 -10.19
C PHE A 228 -9.33 2.66 -9.64
N PHE A 229 -9.88 2.44 -8.43
CA PHE A 229 -10.76 3.43 -7.80
C PHE A 229 -10.04 4.73 -7.49
N THR A 230 -8.74 4.67 -7.23
CA THR A 230 -7.91 5.87 -7.06
C THR A 230 -7.77 6.62 -8.39
N GLN A 231 -7.59 5.92 -9.50
CA GLN A 231 -7.51 6.49 -10.85
C GLN A 231 -8.86 7.09 -11.28
N GLU A 232 -9.96 6.36 -11.04
CA GLU A 232 -11.33 6.76 -11.35
C GLU A 232 -11.99 7.69 -10.30
N ARG A 233 -11.19 8.16 -9.34
CA ARG A 233 -11.70 8.95 -8.20
C ARG A 233 -12.56 10.14 -8.61
N LYS A 234 -12.18 10.87 -9.65
CA LYS A 234 -12.95 12.02 -10.15
C LYS A 234 -14.35 11.61 -10.60
N ARG A 235 -14.45 10.48 -11.31
CA ARG A 235 -15.70 9.92 -11.80
C ARG A 235 -16.59 9.45 -10.64
N ILE A 236 -16.02 8.72 -9.68
CA ILE A 236 -16.73 8.23 -8.49
C ILE A 236 -17.24 9.40 -7.63
N LEU A 237 -16.41 10.39 -7.36
CA LEU A 237 -16.80 11.56 -6.57
C LEU A 237 -17.81 12.44 -7.32
N GLY A 238 -17.71 12.56 -8.64
CA GLY A 238 -18.68 13.26 -9.49
C GLY A 238 -20.07 12.63 -9.43
N PHE A 239 -20.14 11.29 -9.47
CA PHE A 239 -21.40 10.57 -9.25
C PHE A 239 -21.96 10.84 -7.85
N ALA A 240 -21.13 10.66 -6.81
CA ALA A 240 -21.56 10.86 -5.43
C ALA A 240 -22.08 12.29 -5.17
N ALA A 241 -21.40 13.30 -5.73
CA ALA A 241 -21.83 14.70 -5.63
C ALA A 241 -23.19 14.94 -6.29
N LYS A 242 -23.43 14.39 -7.50
CA LYS A 242 -24.73 14.46 -8.19
C LYS A 242 -25.85 13.81 -7.36
N GLN A 243 -25.57 12.72 -6.67
CA GLN A 243 -26.52 12.02 -5.81
C GLN A 243 -26.59 12.59 -4.38
N ARG A 244 -25.76 13.58 -4.05
CA ARG A 244 -25.64 14.19 -2.71
C ARG A 244 -25.32 13.17 -1.61
N ILE A 245 -24.51 12.15 -1.93
CA ILE A 245 -24.07 11.14 -0.97
C ILE A 245 -22.62 11.39 -0.51
N PRO A 246 -22.38 11.44 0.80
CA PRO A 246 -21.02 11.56 1.34
C PRO A 246 -20.20 10.30 1.02
N VAL A 247 -18.91 10.51 0.78
CA VAL A 247 -17.96 9.45 0.47
C VAL A 247 -16.85 9.42 1.50
N ALA A 248 -16.67 8.29 2.16
CA ALA A 248 -15.48 8.02 2.96
C ALA A 248 -14.47 7.22 2.12
N ALA A 249 -13.40 7.87 1.78
CA ALA A 249 -12.32 7.32 0.99
C ALA A 249 -10.96 7.58 1.62
N GLN A 250 -9.96 6.79 1.26
CA GLN A 250 -8.59 7.10 1.64
C GLN A 250 -8.12 8.37 0.91
N ARG A 251 -7.41 9.23 1.64
CA ARG A 251 -6.75 10.38 1.03
C ARG A 251 -5.64 9.85 0.10
N PRO A 252 -5.54 10.31 -1.15
CA PRO A 252 -4.37 9.99 -1.97
C PRO A 252 -3.12 10.51 -1.26
N PRO A 253 -1.98 9.84 -1.41
CA PRO A 253 -0.72 10.38 -0.94
C PRO A 253 -0.57 11.78 -1.54
N THR A 254 -0.45 12.77 -0.66
CA THR A 254 -0.10 14.12 -1.08
C THR A 254 1.34 14.06 -1.55
N GLY A 255 1.57 14.09 -2.86
CA GLY A 255 2.88 14.43 -3.39
C GLY A 255 3.26 15.80 -2.84
N ARG A 256 4.32 15.85 -2.05
CA ARG A 256 5.06 17.08 -1.80
C ARG A 256 6.01 17.29 -2.95
#